data_190bbfe4710ab63099bfa39b9121fdbf
#
_entry.id   190bbfe4710ab63099bfa39b9121fdbf
#
_cell.length_a   1.000
_cell.length_b   1.000
_cell.length_c   1.000
_cell.angle_alpha   90.00
_cell.angle_beta   90.00
_cell.angle_gamma   90.00
#
_symmetry.space_group_name_H-M   'P 1'
#
loop_
_entity.id
_entity.type
_entity.pdbx_description
1 polymer ?
#
loop_
_entity_poly.entity_id
_entity_poly.type
_entity_poly.pdbx_seq_one_letter_code
_entity_poly.pdbx_strand_id
1 'polypeptide(L)'
;SDNPLILHVPNSESIKPLVTEVSTTAQALMDSFWPGPLTITLPKSDLVPDRATGGLPRVALRCPNHDGCRLLLQRAGIPIAAPSANISGRPSPTTAQDVYNDMNGRISYILDAGPCTIGVESTVVEVHDDKVIILRPGGITKAQLETVVSTVEYDTALVNAETKPKAPGMKYTHYAPDAPMTVV
;
A
#
# COMPACT_ATOMS: atom_id res chain seq x y z
N SER A 1 4.75 -12.45 -11.02
CA SER A 1 4.81 -12.23 -9.57
C SER A 1 3.45 -12.59 -9.00
N ASP A 2 3.43 -13.39 -7.98
CA ASP A 2 2.26 -13.84 -7.23
C ASP A 2 2.02 -12.96 -5.98
N ASN A 3 2.77 -11.86 -5.86
CA ASN A 3 2.61 -10.87 -4.80
C ASN A 3 1.70 -9.74 -5.30
N PRO A 4 0.58 -9.44 -4.62
CA PRO A 4 -0.31 -8.35 -5.03
C PRO A 4 0.44 -7.01 -4.98
N LEU A 5 0.07 -6.09 -5.87
CA LEU A 5 0.61 -4.73 -5.93
C LEU A 5 -0.43 -3.72 -5.45
N ILE A 6 0.05 -2.56 -5.02
CA ILE A 6 -0.81 -1.42 -4.70
C ILE A 6 -0.98 -0.57 -5.96
N LEU A 7 -2.23 -0.33 -6.36
CA LEU A 7 -2.58 0.62 -7.41
C LEU A 7 -2.63 2.03 -6.81
N HIS A 8 -1.77 2.90 -7.31
CA HIS A 8 -1.76 4.31 -6.91
C HIS A 8 -2.68 5.12 -7.81
N VAL A 9 -3.50 5.96 -7.20
CA VAL A 9 -4.49 6.82 -7.86
C VAL A 9 -4.32 8.27 -7.42
N PRO A 10 -4.68 9.27 -8.27
CA PRO A 10 -4.50 10.69 -7.93
C PRO A 10 -5.51 11.22 -6.91
N ASN A 11 -6.67 10.57 -6.76
CA ASN A 11 -7.76 10.94 -5.85
C ASN A 11 -8.74 9.77 -5.64
N SER A 12 -9.70 9.92 -4.74
CA SER A 12 -10.72 8.90 -4.43
C SER A 12 -11.71 8.65 -5.59
N GLU A 13 -12.03 9.66 -6.40
CA GLU A 13 -12.93 9.49 -7.54
C GLU A 13 -12.38 8.52 -8.60
N SER A 14 -11.05 8.48 -8.75
CA SER A 14 -10.37 7.64 -9.73
C SER A 14 -10.46 6.13 -9.44
N ILE A 15 -10.94 5.73 -8.26
CA ILE A 15 -11.11 4.30 -7.94
C ILE A 15 -12.42 3.71 -8.49
N LYS A 16 -13.42 4.53 -8.78
CA LYS A 16 -14.76 4.08 -9.17
C LYS A 16 -14.77 3.00 -10.28
N PRO A 17 -13.98 3.14 -11.36
CA PRO A 17 -13.95 2.10 -12.40
C PRO A 17 -13.17 0.84 -11.99
N LEU A 18 -12.37 0.89 -10.93
CA LEU A 18 -11.47 -0.19 -10.49
C LEU A 18 -12.12 -1.15 -9.50
N VAL A 19 -13.25 -0.77 -8.91
CA VAL A 19 -13.94 -1.51 -7.85
C VAL A 19 -15.41 -1.73 -8.21
N THR A 20 -15.99 -2.78 -7.67
CA THR A 20 -17.42 -3.07 -7.88
C THR A 20 -18.30 -2.29 -6.92
N GLU A 21 -17.76 -1.94 -5.74
CA GLU A 21 -18.48 -1.20 -4.72
C GLU A 21 -17.53 -0.38 -3.84
N VAL A 22 -18.06 0.70 -3.25
CA VAL A 22 -17.41 1.50 -2.21
C VAL A 22 -18.39 1.64 -1.07
N SER A 23 -18.13 0.96 0.05
CA SER A 23 -18.98 1.09 1.25
C SER A 23 -18.83 2.46 1.91
N THR A 24 -19.79 2.83 2.75
CA THR A 24 -19.72 4.06 3.56
C THR A 24 -18.48 4.09 4.45
N THR A 25 -18.07 2.94 4.98
CA THR A 25 -16.85 2.77 5.77
C THR A 25 -15.61 3.05 4.94
N ALA A 26 -15.52 2.51 3.72
CA ALA A 26 -14.40 2.78 2.81
C ALA A 26 -14.32 4.27 2.44
N GLN A 27 -15.49 4.90 2.16
CA GLN A 27 -15.54 6.33 1.86
C GLN A 27 -15.06 7.17 3.04
N ALA A 28 -15.52 6.90 4.25
CA ALA A 28 -15.11 7.62 5.46
C ALA A 28 -13.59 7.51 5.72
N LEU A 29 -13.00 6.34 5.47
CA LEU A 29 -11.55 6.15 5.58
C LEU A 29 -10.78 6.94 4.52
N MET A 30 -11.27 6.98 3.27
CA MET A 30 -10.66 7.79 2.21
C MET A 30 -10.75 9.28 2.53
N ASP A 31 -11.90 9.75 2.99
CA ASP A 31 -12.10 11.16 3.32
C ASP A 31 -11.19 11.63 4.48
N SER A 32 -10.88 10.71 5.41
CA SER A 32 -10.06 11.00 6.59
C SER A 32 -8.56 10.86 6.35
N PHE A 33 -8.14 9.91 5.51
CA PHE A 33 -6.74 9.51 5.41
C PHE A 33 -6.14 9.60 4.00
N TRP A 34 -6.89 10.01 2.98
CA TRP A 34 -6.38 10.26 1.65
C TRP A 34 -6.42 11.75 1.28
N PRO A 35 -5.35 12.24 0.64
CA PRO A 35 -4.11 11.57 0.32
C PRO A 35 -3.28 11.24 1.56
N GLY A 36 -2.66 10.03 1.60
CA GLY A 36 -1.93 9.61 2.81
C GLY A 36 -1.35 8.20 2.77
N PRO A 37 -0.82 7.75 3.92
CA PRO A 37 -0.17 6.45 4.07
C PRO A 37 -1.18 5.34 4.44
N LEU A 38 -2.41 5.40 3.92
CA LEU A 38 -3.41 4.36 4.03
C LEU A 38 -3.63 3.68 2.67
N THR A 39 -3.52 2.37 2.64
CA THR A 39 -3.91 1.51 1.52
C THR A 39 -5.18 0.75 1.89
N ILE A 40 -6.19 0.83 1.05
CA ILE A 40 -7.49 0.19 1.26
C ILE A 40 -7.65 -0.92 0.22
N THR A 41 -8.07 -2.12 0.65
CA THR A 41 -8.44 -3.19 -0.28
C THR A 41 -9.95 -3.24 -0.44
N LEU A 42 -10.40 -3.24 -1.70
CA LEU A 42 -11.82 -3.29 -2.07
C LEU A 42 -12.06 -4.39 -3.12
N PRO A 43 -13.30 -4.88 -3.27
CA PRO A 43 -13.66 -5.82 -4.33
C PRO A 43 -13.31 -5.23 -5.71
N LYS A 44 -12.49 -5.94 -6.49
CA LYS A 44 -12.03 -5.45 -7.80
C LYS A 44 -13.10 -5.57 -8.87
N SER A 45 -13.11 -4.63 -9.81
CA SER A 45 -13.83 -4.78 -11.07
C SER A 45 -13.03 -5.62 -12.08
N ASP A 46 -13.68 -6.01 -13.19
CA ASP A 46 -13.04 -6.75 -14.28
C ASP A 46 -11.97 -5.93 -15.04
N LEU A 47 -11.93 -4.62 -14.85
CA LEU A 47 -10.88 -3.76 -15.41
C LEU A 47 -9.52 -3.99 -14.73
N VAL A 48 -9.51 -4.51 -13.50
CA VAL A 48 -8.26 -4.77 -12.78
C VAL A 48 -7.76 -6.18 -13.11
N PRO A 49 -6.62 -6.30 -13.81
CA PRO A 49 -6.09 -7.60 -14.19
C PRO A 49 -5.60 -8.41 -12.98
N ASP A 50 -5.79 -9.71 -13.00
CA ASP A 50 -5.33 -10.63 -11.94
C ASP A 50 -3.84 -10.49 -11.63
N ARG A 51 -3.04 -10.14 -12.64
CA ARG A 51 -1.60 -9.89 -12.44
C ARG A 51 -1.31 -8.77 -11.44
N ALA A 52 -2.19 -7.78 -11.32
CA ALA A 52 -2.03 -6.68 -10.37
C ALA A 52 -2.41 -7.10 -8.94
N THR A 53 -3.34 -8.04 -8.80
CA THR A 53 -3.85 -8.49 -7.50
C THR A 53 -3.25 -9.82 -7.03
N GLY A 54 -2.36 -10.44 -7.83
CA GLY A 54 -1.87 -11.79 -7.55
C GLY A 54 -2.96 -12.86 -7.59
N GLY A 55 -4.04 -12.60 -8.37
CA GLY A 55 -5.21 -13.49 -8.46
C GLY A 55 -6.22 -13.34 -7.32
N LEU A 56 -6.04 -12.36 -6.43
CA LEU A 56 -7.00 -12.08 -5.37
C LEU A 56 -8.24 -11.35 -5.91
N PRO A 57 -9.43 -11.56 -5.29
CA PRO A 57 -10.67 -10.90 -5.70
C PRO A 57 -10.76 -9.43 -5.27
N ARG A 58 -9.76 -8.93 -4.57
CA ARG A 58 -9.69 -7.55 -4.06
C ARG A 58 -8.46 -6.85 -4.61
N VAL A 59 -8.58 -5.54 -4.84
CA VAL A 59 -7.50 -4.66 -5.27
C VAL A 59 -7.07 -3.73 -4.14
N ALA A 60 -5.78 -3.58 -3.95
CA ALA A 60 -5.20 -2.63 -3.00
C ALA A 60 -5.01 -1.27 -3.68
N LEU A 61 -5.58 -0.22 -3.10
CA LEU A 61 -5.64 1.13 -3.65
C LEU A 61 -5.06 2.15 -2.66
N ARG A 62 -4.34 3.13 -3.17
CA ARG A 62 -3.77 4.22 -2.36
C ARG A 62 -3.74 5.53 -3.14
N CYS A 63 -4.09 6.63 -2.47
CA CYS A 63 -3.81 7.98 -2.93
C CYS A 63 -2.60 8.53 -2.17
N PRO A 64 -1.41 8.67 -2.79
CA PRO A 64 -0.20 9.14 -2.11
C PRO A 64 -0.27 10.61 -1.75
N ASN A 65 0.19 10.97 -0.55
CA ASN A 65 0.33 12.37 -0.12
C ASN A 65 1.67 12.96 -0.61
N HIS A 66 1.78 13.16 -1.91
CA HIS A 66 2.94 13.77 -2.54
C HIS A 66 2.53 14.43 -3.86
N ASP A 67 2.67 15.74 -3.98
CA ASP A 67 2.15 16.52 -5.12
C ASP A 67 2.76 16.08 -6.45
N GLY A 68 4.07 15.88 -6.52
CA GLY A 68 4.74 15.38 -7.73
C GLY A 68 4.23 14.00 -8.16
N CYS A 69 4.02 13.08 -7.21
CA CYS A 69 3.47 11.76 -7.50
C CYS A 69 2.01 11.87 -7.99
N ARG A 70 1.19 12.68 -7.34
CA ARG A 70 -0.21 12.89 -7.76
C ARG A 70 -0.30 13.55 -9.13
N LEU A 71 0.57 14.52 -9.42
CA LEU A 71 0.65 15.13 -10.75
C LEU A 71 1.04 14.11 -11.82
N LEU A 72 2.01 13.23 -11.53
CA LEU A 72 2.37 12.13 -12.42
C LEU A 72 1.18 11.21 -12.70
N LEU A 73 0.45 10.80 -11.67
CA LEU A 73 -0.74 9.96 -11.79
C LEU A 73 -1.85 10.64 -12.60
N GLN A 74 -2.08 11.93 -12.37
CA GLN A 74 -3.04 12.72 -13.16
C GLN A 74 -2.65 12.81 -14.63
N ARG A 75 -1.37 13.03 -14.93
CA ARG A 75 -0.87 13.13 -16.32
C ARG A 75 -0.86 11.78 -17.02
N ALA A 76 -0.61 10.70 -16.31
CA ALA A 76 -0.69 9.34 -16.85
C ALA A 76 -2.13 8.96 -17.23
N GLY A 77 -3.14 9.48 -16.54
CA GLY A 77 -4.55 9.22 -16.80
C GLY A 77 -4.98 7.77 -16.48
N ILE A 78 -4.09 6.98 -15.88
CA ILE A 78 -4.31 5.58 -15.49
C ILE A 78 -3.74 5.33 -14.09
N PRO A 79 -4.27 4.35 -13.32
CA PRO A 79 -3.66 3.92 -12.07
C PRO A 79 -2.30 3.26 -12.34
N ILE A 80 -1.35 3.46 -11.42
CA ILE A 80 -0.01 2.89 -11.53
C ILE A 80 0.19 1.86 -10.41
N ALA A 81 0.41 0.61 -10.80
CA ALA A 81 0.80 -0.45 -9.88
C ALA A 81 2.31 -0.36 -9.60
N ALA A 82 2.68 -0.13 -8.36
CA ALA A 82 4.07 0.03 -7.98
C ALA A 82 4.40 -0.63 -6.63
N PRO A 83 5.52 -1.36 -6.54
CA PRO A 83 6.14 -1.75 -5.28
C PRO A 83 7.05 -0.64 -4.75
N SER A 84 7.71 -0.87 -3.59
CA SER A 84 8.84 -0.06 -3.13
C SER A 84 10.03 -0.16 -4.11
N ALA A 85 10.79 0.94 -4.22
CA ALA A 85 11.88 1.08 -5.19
C ALA A 85 13.23 0.54 -4.65
N ASN A 86 13.23 -0.71 -4.16
CA ASN A 86 14.39 -1.41 -3.60
C ASN A 86 14.56 -2.79 -4.21
N ILE A 87 15.72 -3.40 -4.02
CA ILE A 87 15.93 -4.83 -4.26
C ILE A 87 15.07 -5.63 -3.26
N SER A 88 14.39 -6.67 -3.73
CA SER A 88 13.55 -7.53 -2.88
C SER A 88 14.33 -8.05 -1.66
N GLY A 89 13.70 -7.94 -0.48
CA GLY A 89 14.30 -8.34 0.81
C GLY A 89 14.98 -7.19 1.56
N ARG A 90 15.41 -6.14 0.87
CA ARG A 90 16.01 -4.95 1.51
C ARG A 90 14.97 -4.01 2.10
N PRO A 91 15.36 -3.13 3.03
CA PRO A 91 14.48 -2.06 3.54
C PRO A 91 13.99 -1.15 2.40
N SER A 92 12.78 -0.62 2.56
CA SER A 92 12.26 0.37 1.62
C SER A 92 13.08 1.66 1.68
N PRO A 93 13.44 2.26 0.51
CA PRO A 93 14.23 3.48 0.47
C PRO A 93 13.46 4.68 1.01
N THR A 94 14.17 5.61 1.64
CA THR A 94 13.60 6.86 2.14
C THR A 94 14.17 8.10 1.44
N THR A 95 15.21 7.91 0.62
CA THR A 95 15.84 8.97 -0.18
C THR A 95 16.07 8.50 -1.62
N ALA A 96 16.25 9.43 -2.56
CA ALA A 96 16.63 9.11 -3.94
C ALA A 96 18.01 8.42 -4.00
N GLN A 97 18.92 8.73 -3.06
CA GLN A 97 20.20 8.07 -2.98
C GLN A 97 20.08 6.60 -2.62
N ASP A 98 19.14 6.22 -1.72
CA ASP A 98 18.89 4.81 -1.40
C ASP A 98 18.37 4.06 -2.62
N VAL A 99 17.40 4.69 -3.35
CA VAL A 99 16.91 4.14 -4.64
C VAL A 99 18.04 3.96 -5.64
N TYR A 100 18.93 4.95 -5.77
CA TYR A 100 20.07 4.86 -6.69
C TYR A 100 20.99 3.72 -6.29
N ASN A 101 21.31 3.56 -5.02
CA ASN A 101 22.18 2.49 -4.53
C ASN A 101 21.62 1.09 -4.85
N ASP A 102 20.31 0.90 -4.77
CA ASP A 102 19.68 -0.38 -5.04
C ASP A 102 19.38 -0.62 -6.53
N MET A 103 19.02 0.43 -7.26
CA MET A 103 18.41 0.30 -8.59
C MET A 103 19.28 0.80 -9.74
N ASN A 104 20.49 1.28 -9.47
CA ASN A 104 21.42 1.74 -10.50
C ASN A 104 21.68 0.64 -11.54
N GLY A 105 21.58 0.98 -12.82
CA GLY A 105 21.72 0.04 -13.93
C GLY A 105 20.50 -0.88 -14.15
N ARG A 106 19.44 -0.77 -13.34
CA ARG A 106 18.20 -1.56 -13.44
C ARG A 106 16.99 -0.75 -13.90
N ILE A 107 17.00 0.55 -13.67
CA ILE A 107 15.95 1.50 -14.09
C ILE A 107 16.59 2.68 -14.82
N SER A 108 15.81 3.30 -15.72
CA SER A 108 16.32 4.40 -16.56
C SER A 108 16.27 5.76 -15.90
N TYR A 109 15.35 5.96 -14.95
CA TYR A 109 15.09 7.28 -14.35
C TYR A 109 14.76 7.16 -12.87
N ILE A 110 15.21 8.12 -12.09
CA ILE A 110 14.79 8.37 -10.70
C ILE A 110 14.31 9.81 -10.65
N LEU A 111 13.06 10.00 -10.23
CA LEU A 111 12.51 11.31 -9.95
C LEU A 111 12.73 11.61 -8.47
N ASP A 112 13.73 12.44 -8.18
CA ASP A 112 14.00 12.88 -6.82
C ASP A 112 13.02 13.99 -6.43
N ALA A 113 12.25 13.73 -5.40
CA ALA A 113 11.29 14.69 -4.84
C ALA A 113 11.56 14.96 -3.35
N GLY A 114 12.78 14.73 -2.91
CA GLY A 114 13.23 14.86 -1.53
C GLY A 114 13.02 13.60 -0.69
N PRO A 115 13.42 13.63 0.57
CA PRO A 115 13.30 12.51 1.50
C PRO A 115 11.84 12.21 1.87
N CYS A 116 11.55 10.96 2.19
CA CYS A 116 10.24 10.56 2.71
C CYS A 116 9.96 11.23 4.05
N THR A 117 8.75 11.78 4.21
CA THR A 117 8.29 12.36 5.48
C THR A 117 7.84 11.29 6.49
N ILE A 118 7.43 10.12 5.99
CA ILE A 118 7.06 8.94 6.78
C ILE A 118 7.99 7.82 6.38
N GLY A 119 8.81 7.36 7.31
CA GLY A 119 9.86 6.36 7.07
C GLY A 119 9.39 4.90 7.13
N VAL A 120 8.08 4.66 7.12
CA VAL A 120 7.48 3.32 7.12
C VAL A 120 6.44 3.21 5.99
N GLU A 121 6.08 1.98 5.65
CA GLU A 121 5.09 1.68 4.62
C GLU A 121 3.70 2.19 5.00
N SER A 122 2.79 2.21 4.00
CA SER A 122 1.38 2.45 4.25
C SER A 122 0.77 1.33 5.08
N THR A 123 -0.13 1.69 5.99
CA THR A 123 -1.03 0.72 6.60
C THR A 123 -1.93 0.14 5.52
N VAL A 124 -2.07 -1.18 5.49
CA VAL A 124 -2.97 -1.87 4.54
C VAL A 124 -4.15 -2.42 5.31
N VAL A 125 -5.35 -2.05 4.88
CA VAL A 125 -6.59 -2.50 5.51
C VAL A 125 -7.51 -3.20 4.50
N GLU A 126 -8.21 -4.22 4.98
CA GLU A 126 -9.36 -4.80 4.31
C GLU A 126 -10.64 -4.22 4.92
N VAL A 127 -11.48 -3.63 4.08
CA VAL A 127 -12.71 -2.97 4.53
C VAL A 127 -13.90 -3.89 4.27
N HIS A 128 -14.70 -4.08 5.30
CA HIS A 128 -16.03 -4.70 5.30
C HIS A 128 -17.07 -3.64 5.70
N ASP A 129 -18.35 -3.96 5.63
CA ASP A 129 -19.43 -2.98 5.88
C ASP A 129 -19.36 -2.37 7.29
N ASP A 130 -19.05 -3.18 8.30
CA ASP A 130 -19.10 -2.81 9.72
C ASP A 130 -17.73 -2.84 10.42
N LYS A 131 -16.69 -3.33 9.74
CA LYS A 131 -15.36 -3.49 10.35
C LYS A 131 -14.21 -3.31 9.36
N VAL A 132 -13.05 -3.04 9.92
CA VAL A 132 -11.77 -2.90 9.23
C VAL A 132 -10.76 -3.89 9.80
N ILE A 133 -10.10 -4.63 8.92
CA ILE A 133 -9.05 -5.58 9.30
C ILE A 133 -7.70 -5.03 8.83
N ILE A 134 -6.78 -4.81 9.75
CA ILE A 134 -5.40 -4.39 9.43
C ILE A 134 -4.64 -5.63 8.93
N LEU A 135 -4.32 -5.63 7.63
CA LEU A 135 -3.50 -6.67 6.99
C LEU A 135 -2.00 -6.41 7.17
N ARG A 136 -1.60 -5.14 7.20
CA ARG A 136 -0.21 -4.71 7.43
C ARG A 136 -0.21 -3.41 8.23
N PRO A 137 0.42 -3.38 9.43
CA PRO A 137 0.67 -2.14 10.16
C PRO A 137 1.58 -1.20 9.36
N GLY A 138 1.42 0.12 9.54
CA GLY A 138 2.21 1.13 8.84
C GLY A 138 1.95 2.54 9.36
N GLY A 139 1.99 3.53 8.48
CA GLY A 139 1.93 4.94 8.83
C GLY A 139 0.62 5.42 9.50
N ILE A 140 -0.48 4.67 9.39
CA ILE A 140 -1.73 4.94 10.13
C ILE A 140 -1.88 3.87 11.21
N THR A 141 -2.03 4.31 12.45
CA THR A 141 -2.19 3.40 13.61
C THR A 141 -3.62 2.90 13.75
N LYS A 142 -3.79 1.79 14.48
CA LYS A 142 -5.11 1.27 14.83
C LYS A 142 -5.96 2.33 15.54
N ALA A 143 -5.40 3.05 16.51
CA ALA A 143 -6.11 4.10 17.25
C ALA A 143 -6.61 5.24 16.33
N GLN A 144 -5.85 5.60 15.29
CA GLN A 144 -6.32 6.56 14.29
C GLN A 144 -7.48 6.00 13.46
N LEU A 145 -7.44 4.75 13.05
CA LEU A 145 -8.56 4.12 12.33
C LEU A 145 -9.82 4.07 13.20
N GLU A 146 -9.68 3.79 14.51
CA GLU A 146 -10.76 3.75 15.50
C GLU A 146 -11.44 5.11 15.73
N THR A 147 -10.83 6.23 15.31
CA THR A 147 -11.52 7.54 15.30
C THR A 147 -12.58 7.66 14.20
N VAL A 148 -12.53 6.79 13.19
CA VAL A 148 -13.42 6.84 12.01
C VAL A 148 -14.34 5.63 11.96
N VAL A 149 -13.88 4.47 12.43
CA VAL A 149 -14.59 3.19 12.33
C VAL A 149 -14.67 2.53 13.70
N SER A 150 -15.85 2.04 14.07
CA SER A 150 -16.10 1.48 15.41
C SER A 150 -15.36 0.17 15.69
N THR A 151 -15.09 -0.63 14.66
CA THR A 151 -14.46 -1.95 14.82
C THR A 151 -13.22 -2.07 13.94
N VAL A 152 -12.04 -2.13 14.58
CA VAL A 152 -10.76 -2.31 13.90
C VAL A 152 -10.02 -3.49 14.54
N GLU A 153 -9.67 -4.48 13.72
CA GLU A 153 -9.00 -5.71 14.14
C GLU A 153 -7.68 -5.88 13.38
N TYR A 154 -6.77 -6.70 13.92
CA TYR A 154 -5.62 -7.17 13.16
C TYR A 154 -5.94 -8.51 12.49
N ASP A 155 -5.42 -8.72 11.28
CA ASP A 155 -5.53 -10.04 10.62
C ASP A 155 -4.80 -11.09 11.46
N THR A 156 -5.46 -12.22 11.67
CA THR A 156 -4.88 -13.37 12.37
C THR A 156 -3.62 -13.92 11.70
N ALA A 157 -3.45 -13.69 10.39
CA ALA A 157 -2.23 -14.03 9.65
C ALA A 157 -0.99 -13.25 10.10
N LEU A 158 -1.16 -12.10 10.76
CA LEU A 158 -0.03 -11.37 11.36
C LEU A 158 0.57 -12.11 12.57
N VAL A 159 -0.19 -13.04 13.15
CA VAL A 159 0.22 -13.83 14.32
C VAL A 159 0.55 -15.27 13.93
N ASN A 160 -0.04 -15.80 12.85
CA ASN A 160 0.08 -17.19 12.40
C ASN A 160 0.69 -17.27 10.99
N ALA A 161 1.91 -17.80 10.88
CA ALA A 161 2.69 -17.86 9.62
C ALA A 161 2.13 -18.80 8.52
N GLU A 162 1.04 -19.54 8.77
CA GLU A 162 0.51 -20.56 7.84
C GLU A 162 -0.53 -20.04 6.83
N THR A 163 -0.92 -18.77 6.90
CA THR A 163 -1.99 -18.22 6.06
C THR A 163 -1.43 -17.55 4.81
N LYS A 164 -2.16 -17.68 3.66
CA LYS A 164 -1.79 -17.01 2.41
C LYS A 164 -1.79 -15.49 2.57
N PRO A 165 -0.74 -14.79 2.11
CA PRO A 165 -0.66 -13.34 2.20
C PRO A 165 -1.76 -12.67 1.38
N LYS A 166 -2.49 -11.75 2.01
CA LYS A 166 -3.58 -10.96 1.41
C LYS A 166 -3.13 -9.56 0.98
N ALA A 167 -1.91 -9.16 1.36
CA ALA A 167 -1.39 -7.83 1.09
C ALA A 167 0.10 -7.85 0.71
N PRO A 168 0.61 -6.81 0.01
CA PRO A 168 2.03 -6.65 -0.25
C PRO A 168 2.83 -6.62 1.06
N GLY A 169 3.99 -7.32 1.07
CA GLY A 169 4.88 -7.36 2.23
C GLY A 169 4.57 -8.44 3.27
N MET A 170 3.57 -9.32 3.05
CA MET A 170 3.25 -10.40 3.99
C MET A 170 3.88 -11.76 3.63
N LYS A 171 4.36 -11.94 2.38
CA LYS A 171 4.74 -13.27 1.86
C LYS A 171 6.18 -13.69 2.13
N TYR A 172 7.09 -12.74 2.22
CA TYR A 172 8.54 -13.00 2.35
C TYR A 172 9.09 -12.25 3.55
N THR A 173 10.27 -12.66 4.05
CA THR A 173 11.03 -11.84 4.99
C THR A 173 11.39 -10.54 4.28
N HIS A 174 10.71 -9.47 4.65
CA HIS A 174 10.94 -8.12 4.14
C HIS A 174 11.67 -7.30 5.21
N TYR A 175 12.39 -6.26 4.76
CA TYR A 175 12.97 -5.25 5.64
C TYR A 175 14.06 -5.76 6.60
N ALA A 176 14.65 -6.91 6.30
CA ALA A 176 15.71 -7.46 7.11
C ALA A 176 17.00 -6.62 6.89
N PRO A 177 17.58 -6.02 7.94
CA PRO A 177 18.88 -5.38 7.84
C PRO A 177 19.97 -6.44 7.61
N ASP A 178 21.06 -6.05 6.96
CA ASP A 178 22.24 -6.94 6.76
C ASP A 178 22.98 -7.20 8.10
N ALA A 179 22.78 -6.34 9.09
CA ALA A 179 23.38 -6.48 10.42
C ALA A 179 22.48 -7.27 11.38
N PRO A 180 23.03 -8.12 12.26
CA PRO A 180 22.27 -8.79 13.29
C PRO A 180 21.70 -7.76 14.28
N MET A 181 20.42 -7.87 14.62
CA MET A 181 19.75 -7.04 15.61
C MET A 181 19.33 -7.89 16.81
N THR A 182 19.57 -7.36 18.02
CA THR A 182 19.05 -7.93 19.26
C THR A 182 18.12 -6.91 19.91
N VAL A 183 16.90 -7.34 20.19
CA VAL A 183 15.96 -6.56 21.00
C VAL A 183 16.27 -6.85 22.47
N VAL A 184 16.58 -5.81 23.24
CA VAL A 184 16.84 -5.89 24.70
C VAL A 184 15.60 -5.44 25.44
#